data_f79541cf1de90fdc1b73ae895f40f7c6
#
_entry.id   f79541cf1de90fdc1b73ae895f40f7c6
#
_cell.length_a   1.000
_cell.length_b   1.000
_cell.length_c   1.000
_cell.angle_alpha   90.00
_cell.angle_beta   90.00
_cell.angle_gamma   90.00
#
_symmetry.space_group_name_H-M   'P 1'
#
loop_
_entity.id
_entity.type
_entity.pdbx_description
1 polymer ?
#
loop_
_entity_poly.entity_id
_entity_poly.type
_entity_poly.pdbx_seq_one_letter_code
_entity_poly.pdbx_strand_id
1 'polypeptide(L)'
;FHSLVSSDTSSKTIANEKDMLKVGYGAMVLESLLAVVALCVAGAAASADGTPAAGTPFQVFSNGVAGFLEMFGIPLYVAQCFMTMCVSALALTSLDAVARIGRMSFQELFSVDDMASAPVWRKVLCNKYFSTVLTLLCGFVLTRIGYANIWPLFGSANQLLSALVLITLCVFLKVTGRSNKMLFPPLVIMLCVTFTALVQRLMAMVSAIQNAAAVTIPAGETTWGAVFIANGLQLIIAVLLIVLGATIVVNSMRSYVASKHNSEAKV
;
A
#
# COMPACT_ATOMS: atom_id res chain seq x y z
N PHE A 1 1.38 2.11 3.67
CA PHE A 1 1.30 0.74 4.18
C PHE A 1 2.00 0.62 5.53
N HIS A 2 3.27 1.02 5.65
CA HIS A 2 4.06 0.91 6.89
C HIS A 2 3.47 1.67 8.08
N SER A 3 2.78 2.79 7.84
CA SER A 3 2.10 3.52 8.92
C SER A 3 0.98 2.71 9.57
N LEU A 4 0.24 1.93 8.79
CA LEU A 4 -0.79 1.01 9.30
C LEU A 4 -0.16 -0.15 10.08
N VAL A 5 0.90 -0.76 9.53
CA VAL A 5 1.61 -1.86 10.22
C VAL A 5 2.21 -1.36 11.54
N SER A 6 2.82 -0.17 11.54
CA SER A 6 3.45 0.38 12.75
C SER A 6 2.43 0.75 13.82
N SER A 7 1.30 1.35 13.46
CA SER A 7 0.28 1.76 14.43
C SER A 7 -0.51 0.57 15.01
N ASP A 8 -0.74 -0.45 14.20
CA ASP A 8 -1.65 -1.55 14.56
C ASP A 8 -0.93 -2.77 15.17
N THR A 9 0.24 -3.08 14.66
CA THR A 9 0.99 -4.28 15.08
C THR A 9 2.26 -3.92 15.85
N SER A 10 3.17 -3.15 15.25
CA SER A 10 4.49 -2.90 15.83
C SER A 10 4.43 -2.10 17.13
N SER A 11 3.57 -1.08 17.21
CA SER A 11 3.41 -0.26 18.41
C SER A 11 2.92 -1.06 19.63
N LYS A 12 2.15 -2.12 19.39
CA LYS A 12 1.63 -3.00 20.43
C LYS A 12 2.60 -4.11 20.87
N THR A 13 3.67 -4.33 20.11
CA THR A 13 4.66 -5.39 20.35
C THR A 13 5.98 -4.87 20.92
N ILE A 14 6.22 -3.55 20.88
CA ILE A 14 7.40 -2.92 21.46
C ILE A 14 7.32 -2.99 22.99
N ALA A 15 8.30 -3.62 23.61
CA ALA A 15 8.35 -3.78 25.06
C ALA A 15 8.85 -2.51 25.79
N ASN A 16 9.68 -1.68 25.14
CA ASN A 16 10.28 -0.51 25.76
C ASN A 16 10.24 0.69 24.79
N GLU A 17 9.81 1.86 25.26
CA GLU A 17 9.75 3.10 24.47
C GLU A 17 11.11 3.52 23.88
N LYS A 18 12.22 3.18 24.54
CA LYS A 18 13.60 3.46 24.04
C LYS A 18 13.92 2.73 22.73
N ASP A 19 13.22 1.64 22.45
CA ASP A 19 13.44 0.86 21.23
C ASP A 19 12.61 1.37 20.04
N MET A 20 11.67 2.30 20.27
CA MET A 20 10.83 2.87 19.21
C MET A 20 11.64 3.50 18.08
N LEU A 21 12.73 4.21 18.41
CA LEU A 21 13.60 4.82 17.41
C LEU A 21 14.32 3.77 16.56
N LYS A 22 14.80 2.69 17.18
CA LYS A 22 15.49 1.59 16.48
C LYS A 22 14.53 0.79 15.59
N VAL A 23 13.37 0.42 16.15
CA VAL A 23 12.39 -0.40 15.45
C VAL A 23 11.66 0.39 14.37
N GLY A 24 11.30 1.65 14.61
CA GLY A 24 10.64 2.50 13.62
C GLY A 24 11.63 3.08 12.61
N TYR A 25 12.42 4.05 13.03
CA TYR A 25 13.33 4.78 12.12
C TYR A 25 14.48 3.91 11.62
N GLY A 26 15.11 3.11 12.49
CA GLY A 26 16.22 2.25 12.11
C GLY A 26 15.82 1.21 11.05
N ALA A 27 14.65 0.59 11.19
CA ALA A 27 14.13 -0.33 10.20
C ALA A 27 13.88 0.36 8.85
N MET A 28 13.32 1.58 8.85
CA MET A 28 13.09 2.36 7.62
C MET A 28 14.39 2.74 6.91
N VAL A 29 15.47 3.01 7.63
CA VAL A 29 16.80 3.26 7.05
C VAL A 29 17.33 2.00 6.36
N LEU A 30 17.21 0.83 7.01
CA LEU A 30 17.61 -0.45 6.40
C LEU A 30 16.77 -0.79 5.16
N GLU A 31 15.47 -0.50 5.19
CA GLU A 31 14.59 -0.68 4.05
C GLU A 31 14.98 0.25 2.90
N SER A 32 15.35 1.49 3.18
CA SER A 32 15.85 2.44 2.17
C SER A 32 17.13 1.93 1.51
N LEU A 33 18.03 1.31 2.29
CA LEU A 33 19.24 0.68 1.75
C LEU A 33 18.88 -0.50 0.83
N LEU A 34 17.93 -1.35 1.24
CA LEU A 34 17.42 -2.44 0.41
C LEU A 34 16.81 -1.92 -0.90
N ALA A 35 16.09 -0.80 -0.85
CA ALA A 35 15.52 -0.17 -2.04
C ALA A 35 16.61 0.32 -3.02
N VAL A 36 17.72 0.86 -2.52
CA VAL A 36 18.88 1.23 -3.35
C VAL A 36 19.50 -0.01 -4.01
N VAL A 37 19.68 -1.10 -3.25
CA VAL A 37 20.16 -2.37 -3.81
C VAL A 37 19.22 -2.89 -4.90
N ALA A 38 17.91 -2.84 -4.66
CA ALA A 38 16.91 -3.27 -5.65
C ALA A 38 16.97 -2.42 -6.93
N LEU A 39 17.19 -1.11 -6.79
CA LEU A 39 17.37 -0.22 -7.94
C LEU A 39 18.63 -0.56 -8.76
N CYS A 40 19.75 -0.82 -8.07
CA CYS A 40 21.00 -1.25 -8.71
C CYS A 40 20.82 -2.59 -9.46
N VAL A 41 20.14 -3.55 -8.83
CA VAL A 41 19.83 -4.85 -9.43
C VAL A 41 18.95 -4.69 -10.67
N ALA A 42 17.90 -3.90 -10.58
CA ALA A 42 17.00 -3.66 -11.70
C ALA A 42 17.72 -2.96 -12.88
N GLY A 43 18.60 -2.00 -12.57
CA GLY A 43 19.43 -1.31 -13.57
C GLY A 43 20.45 -2.24 -14.22
N ALA A 44 21.10 -3.11 -13.45
CA ALA A 44 22.07 -4.08 -13.96
C ALA A 44 21.42 -5.20 -14.78
N ALA A 45 20.17 -5.55 -14.49
CA ALA A 45 19.42 -6.58 -15.19
C ALA A 45 18.72 -6.07 -16.46
N ALA A 46 18.60 -4.74 -16.64
CA ALA A 46 18.02 -4.14 -17.83
C ALA A 46 18.95 -4.35 -19.05
N SER A 47 18.35 -4.56 -20.23
CA SER A 47 19.10 -4.66 -21.47
C SER A 47 19.71 -3.31 -21.87
N ALA A 48 20.73 -3.34 -22.73
CA ALA A 48 21.36 -2.10 -23.25
C ALA A 48 20.38 -1.14 -23.92
N ASP A 49 19.29 -1.65 -24.46
CA ASP A 49 18.20 -0.88 -25.08
C ASP A 49 17.21 -0.29 -24.06
N GLY A 50 17.48 -0.44 -22.74
CA GLY A 50 16.58 0.05 -21.67
C GLY A 50 15.34 -0.80 -21.46
N THR A 51 15.22 -1.97 -22.09
CA THR A 51 14.10 -2.87 -21.85
C THR A 51 14.23 -3.55 -20.49
N PRO A 52 13.15 -3.64 -19.69
CA PRO A 52 13.18 -4.29 -18.40
C PRO A 52 13.53 -5.78 -18.55
N ALA A 53 14.22 -6.34 -17.55
CA ALA A 53 14.49 -7.76 -17.49
C ALA A 53 13.20 -8.58 -17.51
N ALA A 54 13.22 -9.71 -18.22
CA ALA A 54 12.08 -10.63 -18.27
C ALA A 54 11.89 -11.33 -16.91
N GLY A 55 10.64 -11.50 -16.49
CA GLY A 55 10.29 -12.20 -15.25
C GLY A 55 9.51 -11.34 -14.25
N THR A 56 9.16 -11.95 -13.14
CA THR A 56 8.52 -11.23 -12.04
C THR A 56 9.56 -10.36 -11.29
N PRO A 57 9.17 -9.23 -10.67
CA PRO A 57 10.09 -8.40 -9.89
C PRO A 57 10.90 -9.19 -8.85
N PHE A 58 10.28 -10.19 -8.22
CA PHE A 58 10.95 -11.06 -7.25
C PHE A 58 12.03 -11.94 -7.91
N GLN A 59 11.76 -12.47 -9.09
CA GLN A 59 12.75 -13.26 -9.85
C GLN A 59 13.92 -12.41 -10.31
N VAL A 60 13.64 -11.21 -10.85
CA VAL A 60 14.67 -10.26 -11.28
C VAL A 60 15.58 -9.91 -10.12
N PHE A 61 14.99 -9.57 -8.96
CA PHE A 61 15.76 -9.25 -7.76
C PHE A 61 16.60 -10.44 -7.25
N SER A 62 15.99 -11.62 -7.09
CA SER A 62 16.69 -12.81 -6.59
C SER A 62 17.84 -13.23 -7.50
N ASN A 63 17.62 -13.24 -8.81
CA ASN A 63 18.63 -13.63 -9.78
C ASN A 63 19.75 -12.59 -9.87
N GLY A 64 19.42 -11.30 -9.84
CA GLY A 64 20.42 -10.24 -9.92
C GLY A 64 21.31 -10.19 -8.68
N VAL A 65 20.76 -10.31 -7.48
CA VAL A 65 21.58 -10.39 -6.25
C VAL A 65 22.40 -11.69 -6.23
N ALA A 66 21.83 -12.81 -6.69
CA ALA A 66 22.57 -14.06 -6.79
C ALA A 66 23.78 -13.94 -7.75
N GLY A 67 23.62 -13.21 -8.87
CA GLY A 67 24.74 -12.91 -9.76
C GLY A 67 25.84 -12.06 -9.09
N PHE A 68 25.47 -11.10 -8.26
CA PHE A 68 26.46 -10.36 -7.48
C PHE A 68 27.17 -11.24 -6.44
N LEU A 69 26.44 -12.16 -5.78
CA LEU A 69 27.04 -13.12 -4.84
C LEU A 69 28.00 -14.11 -5.52
N GLU A 70 27.71 -14.47 -6.77
CA GLU A 70 28.60 -15.30 -7.59
C GLU A 70 29.97 -14.62 -7.82
N MET A 71 29.99 -13.29 -8.01
CA MET A 71 31.23 -12.52 -8.12
C MET A 71 32.10 -12.59 -6.86
N PHE A 72 31.51 -12.88 -5.71
CA PHE A 72 32.23 -13.14 -4.46
C PHE A 72 32.64 -14.62 -4.27
N GLY A 73 32.41 -15.47 -5.27
CA GLY A 73 32.80 -16.88 -5.26
C GLY A 73 31.76 -17.84 -4.70
N ILE A 74 30.51 -17.39 -4.47
CA ILE A 74 29.43 -18.28 -4.04
C ILE A 74 28.84 -18.94 -5.30
N PRO A 75 28.68 -20.30 -5.34
CA PRO A 75 28.07 -20.95 -6.48
C PRO A 75 26.68 -20.38 -6.80
N LEU A 76 26.41 -20.03 -8.05
CA LEU A 76 25.19 -19.36 -8.49
C LEU A 76 23.91 -20.06 -8.00
N TYR A 77 23.86 -21.38 -8.11
CA TYR A 77 22.71 -22.18 -7.66
C TYR A 77 22.42 -22.00 -6.16
N VAL A 78 23.48 -22.01 -5.33
CA VAL A 78 23.35 -21.81 -3.87
C VAL A 78 22.85 -20.40 -3.58
N ALA A 79 23.43 -19.40 -4.26
CA ALA A 79 23.02 -18.00 -4.13
C ALA A 79 21.56 -17.79 -4.54
N GLN A 80 21.10 -18.39 -5.63
CA GLN A 80 19.72 -18.32 -6.10
C GLN A 80 18.74 -18.98 -5.10
N CYS A 81 19.07 -20.16 -4.58
CA CYS A 81 18.25 -20.82 -3.56
C CYS A 81 18.15 -19.95 -2.30
N PHE A 82 19.26 -19.43 -1.82
CA PHE A 82 19.29 -18.57 -0.65
C PHE A 82 18.44 -17.30 -0.85
N MET A 83 18.63 -16.60 -1.97
CA MET A 83 17.87 -15.39 -2.27
C MET A 83 16.37 -15.65 -2.45
N THR A 84 15.99 -16.74 -3.07
CA THR A 84 14.59 -17.14 -3.19
C THR A 84 13.96 -17.42 -1.83
N MET A 85 14.68 -18.06 -0.92
CA MET A 85 14.22 -18.26 0.46
C MET A 85 14.07 -16.93 1.20
N CYS A 86 15.02 -16.00 1.09
CA CYS A 86 14.93 -14.66 1.71
C CYS A 86 13.72 -13.88 1.22
N VAL A 87 13.48 -13.84 -0.09
CA VAL A 87 12.33 -13.15 -0.69
C VAL A 87 11.01 -13.81 -0.29
N SER A 88 10.97 -15.13 -0.22
CA SER A 88 9.79 -15.87 0.25
C SER A 88 9.48 -15.58 1.73
N ALA A 89 10.48 -15.54 2.59
CA ALA A 89 10.32 -15.19 3.99
C ALA A 89 9.80 -13.74 4.15
N LEU A 90 10.32 -12.79 3.38
CA LEU A 90 9.82 -11.40 3.35
C LEU A 90 8.35 -11.33 2.92
N ALA A 91 7.98 -12.07 1.89
CA ALA A 91 6.59 -12.13 1.41
C ALA A 91 5.64 -12.72 2.45
N LEU A 92 6.05 -13.78 3.16
CA LEU A 92 5.26 -14.41 4.22
C LEU A 92 5.02 -13.50 5.41
N THR A 93 6.05 -12.78 5.87
CA THR A 93 5.90 -11.82 6.98
C THR A 93 4.97 -10.67 6.62
N SER A 94 5.07 -10.16 5.39
CA SER A 94 4.17 -9.12 4.88
C SER A 94 2.74 -9.62 4.77
N LEU A 95 2.53 -10.84 4.30
CA LEU A 95 1.21 -11.46 4.18
C LEU A 95 0.51 -11.60 5.54
N ASP A 96 1.23 -12.04 6.58
CA ASP A 96 0.67 -12.15 7.94
C ASP A 96 0.22 -10.77 8.48
N ALA A 97 1.06 -9.74 8.31
CA ALA A 97 0.73 -8.39 8.73
C ALA A 97 -0.50 -7.84 7.99
N VAL A 98 -0.57 -8.01 6.66
CA VAL A 98 -1.70 -7.56 5.84
C VAL A 98 -2.98 -8.29 6.19
N ALA A 99 -2.92 -9.61 6.41
CA ALA A 99 -4.07 -10.40 6.82
C ALA A 99 -4.66 -9.93 8.16
N ARG A 100 -3.81 -9.56 9.11
CA ARG A 100 -4.25 -8.99 10.41
C ARG A 100 -4.91 -7.63 10.24
N ILE A 101 -4.26 -6.72 9.50
CA ILE A 101 -4.80 -5.37 9.25
C ILE A 101 -6.12 -5.47 8.50
N GLY A 102 -6.19 -6.25 7.42
CA GLY A 102 -7.39 -6.45 6.63
C GLY A 102 -8.55 -6.99 7.47
N ARG A 103 -8.29 -7.99 8.32
CA ARG A 103 -9.27 -8.49 9.27
C ARG A 103 -9.74 -7.42 10.25
N MET A 104 -8.83 -6.66 10.84
CA MET A 104 -9.18 -5.63 11.84
C MET A 104 -9.99 -4.52 11.20
N SER A 105 -9.55 -4.00 10.05
CA SER A 105 -10.31 -2.97 9.31
C SER A 105 -11.70 -3.46 8.91
N PHE A 106 -11.83 -4.72 8.50
CA PHE A 106 -13.13 -5.32 8.18
C PHE A 106 -14.01 -5.42 9.43
N GLN A 107 -13.46 -5.85 10.56
CA GLN A 107 -14.20 -5.93 11.82
C GLN A 107 -14.64 -4.54 12.30
N GLU A 108 -13.79 -3.53 12.21
CA GLU A 108 -14.08 -2.15 12.60
C GLU A 108 -15.23 -1.55 11.75
N LEU A 109 -15.29 -1.87 10.46
CA LEU A 109 -16.36 -1.42 9.59
C LEU A 109 -17.76 -1.86 10.04
N PHE A 110 -17.86 -3.04 10.65
CA PHE A 110 -19.14 -3.64 11.11
C PHE A 110 -19.30 -3.63 12.62
N SER A 111 -18.29 -3.20 13.38
CA SER A 111 -18.35 -3.13 14.84
C SER A 111 -19.31 -2.04 15.30
N VAL A 112 -19.90 -2.25 16.48
CA VAL A 112 -20.78 -1.30 17.19
C VAL A 112 -20.34 -1.30 18.64
N ASP A 113 -20.51 -0.17 19.32
CA ASP A 113 -20.10 0.01 20.72
C ASP A 113 -20.68 -1.07 21.64
N ASP A 114 -21.91 -1.51 21.37
CA ASP A 114 -22.54 -2.63 22.11
C ASP A 114 -22.75 -3.84 21.19
N MET A 115 -21.73 -4.67 21.08
CA MET A 115 -21.79 -5.93 20.33
C MET A 115 -22.71 -6.99 20.96
N ALA A 116 -23.09 -6.85 22.25
CA ALA A 116 -23.98 -7.79 22.90
C ALA A 116 -25.40 -7.70 22.36
N SER A 117 -25.87 -6.47 22.10
CA SER A 117 -27.19 -6.17 21.52
C SER A 117 -27.21 -6.21 19.99
N ALA A 118 -26.06 -6.35 19.34
CA ALA A 118 -25.96 -6.33 17.87
C ALA A 118 -26.66 -7.53 17.23
N PRO A 119 -27.26 -7.35 16.02
CA PRO A 119 -27.89 -8.40 15.26
C PRO A 119 -26.91 -9.52 14.90
N VAL A 120 -27.41 -10.75 14.77
CA VAL A 120 -26.59 -11.96 14.58
C VAL A 120 -25.64 -11.85 13.39
N TRP A 121 -26.08 -11.24 12.27
CA TRP A 121 -25.26 -11.08 11.09
C TRP A 121 -23.99 -10.23 11.35
N ARG A 122 -24.06 -9.19 12.19
CA ARG A 122 -22.88 -8.40 12.59
C ARG A 122 -21.92 -9.20 13.47
N LYS A 123 -22.46 -10.00 14.40
CA LYS A 123 -21.65 -10.91 15.24
C LYS A 123 -20.89 -11.93 14.38
N VAL A 124 -21.52 -12.44 13.32
CA VAL A 124 -20.87 -13.36 12.37
C VAL A 124 -19.79 -12.63 11.58
N LEU A 125 -20.05 -11.43 11.04
CA LEU A 125 -19.07 -10.65 10.28
C LEU A 125 -17.87 -10.22 11.14
N CYS A 126 -18.10 -9.88 12.41
CA CYS A 126 -17.03 -9.51 13.35
C CYS A 126 -16.31 -10.73 13.96
N ASN A 127 -16.75 -11.97 13.64
CA ASN A 127 -16.07 -13.16 14.13
C ASN A 127 -14.65 -13.23 13.54
N LYS A 128 -13.67 -13.49 14.42
CA LYS A 128 -12.24 -13.52 14.04
C LYS A 128 -11.94 -14.46 12.88
N TYR A 129 -12.51 -15.64 12.89
CA TYR A 129 -12.26 -16.66 11.86
C TYR A 129 -12.96 -16.30 10.55
N PHE A 130 -14.22 -15.92 10.63
CA PHE A 130 -15.00 -15.54 9.45
C PHE A 130 -14.37 -14.34 8.71
N SER A 131 -14.05 -13.27 9.43
CA SER A 131 -13.43 -12.07 8.84
C SER A 131 -12.05 -12.36 8.25
N THR A 132 -11.25 -13.25 8.87
CA THR A 132 -9.95 -13.66 8.30
C THR A 132 -10.14 -14.43 7.00
N VAL A 133 -11.00 -15.44 6.98
CA VAL A 133 -11.27 -16.24 5.78
C VAL A 133 -11.79 -15.36 4.65
N LEU A 134 -12.74 -14.47 4.96
CA LEU A 134 -13.30 -13.56 3.96
C LEU A 134 -12.24 -12.61 3.39
N THR A 135 -11.40 -12.02 4.23
CA THR A 135 -10.33 -11.11 3.79
C THR A 135 -9.32 -11.84 2.89
N LEU A 136 -8.91 -13.05 3.29
CA LEU A 136 -7.99 -13.87 2.48
C LEU A 136 -8.63 -14.33 1.16
N LEU A 137 -9.91 -14.66 1.17
CA LEU A 137 -10.66 -15.03 -0.04
C LEU A 137 -10.73 -13.85 -1.01
N CYS A 138 -11.04 -12.64 -0.52
CA CYS A 138 -11.01 -11.42 -1.35
C CYS A 138 -9.62 -11.18 -1.93
N GLY A 139 -8.56 -11.33 -1.12
CA GLY A 139 -7.19 -11.24 -1.60
C GLY A 139 -6.87 -12.28 -2.68
N PHE A 140 -7.29 -13.53 -2.49
CA PHE A 140 -7.12 -14.59 -3.48
C PHE A 140 -7.84 -14.28 -4.79
N VAL A 141 -9.07 -13.82 -4.75
CA VAL A 141 -9.82 -13.41 -5.96
C VAL A 141 -9.09 -12.28 -6.69
N LEU A 142 -8.56 -11.29 -5.96
CA LEU A 142 -7.78 -10.20 -6.57
C LEU A 142 -6.49 -10.71 -7.24
N THR A 143 -5.84 -11.75 -6.70
CA THR A 143 -4.66 -12.32 -7.36
C THR A 143 -4.98 -12.98 -8.70
N ARG A 144 -6.22 -13.47 -8.89
CA ARG A 144 -6.67 -14.06 -10.17
C ARG A 144 -6.84 -13.01 -11.28
N ILE A 145 -7.03 -11.74 -10.94
CA ILE A 145 -7.10 -10.63 -11.89
C ILE A 145 -5.70 -10.29 -12.44
N GLY A 146 -4.65 -10.73 -11.76
CA GLY A 146 -3.26 -10.45 -12.09
C GLY A 146 -2.70 -9.23 -11.34
N TYR A 147 -1.60 -9.44 -10.62
CA TYR A 147 -1.01 -8.40 -9.76
C TYR A 147 -0.57 -7.17 -10.55
N ALA A 148 -0.09 -7.34 -11.78
CA ALA A 148 0.39 -6.24 -12.63
C ALA A 148 -0.70 -5.20 -12.92
N ASN A 149 -1.96 -5.63 -13.00
CA ASN A 149 -3.10 -4.74 -13.21
C ASN A 149 -3.48 -3.95 -11.95
N ILE A 150 -3.33 -4.56 -10.77
CA ILE A 150 -3.72 -3.96 -9.49
C ILE A 150 -2.60 -3.08 -8.91
N TRP A 151 -1.35 -3.38 -9.22
CA TRP A 151 -0.18 -2.71 -8.66
C TRP A 151 -0.18 -1.18 -8.78
N PRO A 152 -0.50 -0.57 -9.93
CA PRO A 152 -0.55 0.88 -10.04
C PRO A 152 -1.64 1.53 -9.18
N LEU A 153 -2.78 0.85 -9.01
CA LEU A 153 -3.85 1.32 -8.13
C LEU A 153 -3.43 1.24 -6.65
N PHE A 154 -2.78 0.14 -6.28
CA PHE A 154 -2.19 -0.03 -4.95
C PHE A 154 -1.15 1.06 -4.65
N GLY A 155 -0.27 1.39 -5.61
CA GLY A 155 0.70 2.47 -5.48
C GLY A 155 0.03 3.81 -5.20
N SER A 156 -1.01 4.16 -5.95
CA SER A 156 -1.76 5.41 -5.76
C SER A 156 -2.51 5.45 -4.41
N ALA A 157 -3.09 4.33 -3.99
CA ALA A 157 -3.73 4.20 -2.68
C ALA A 157 -2.73 4.36 -1.53
N ASN A 158 -1.54 3.79 -1.68
CA ASN A 158 -0.46 3.91 -0.70
C ASN A 158 0.08 5.34 -0.59
N GLN A 159 0.19 6.06 -1.71
CA GLN A 159 0.53 7.49 -1.70
C GLN A 159 -0.53 8.32 -1.00
N LEU A 160 -1.82 8.05 -1.26
CA LEU A 160 -2.92 8.72 -0.57
C LEU A 160 -2.85 8.47 0.94
N LEU A 161 -2.62 7.25 1.36
CA LEU A 161 -2.45 6.90 2.77
C LEU A 161 -1.31 7.71 3.42
N SER A 162 -0.17 7.85 2.74
CA SER A 162 0.96 8.62 3.28
C SER A 162 0.59 10.11 3.43
N ALA A 163 -0.15 10.70 2.50
CA ALA A 163 -0.67 12.05 2.62
C ALA A 163 -1.62 12.21 3.82
N LEU A 164 -2.52 11.23 4.02
CA LEU A 164 -3.45 11.23 5.16
C LEU A 164 -2.71 11.12 6.51
N VAL A 165 -1.66 10.31 6.58
CA VAL A 165 -0.80 10.20 7.77
C VAL A 165 -0.09 11.52 8.06
N LEU A 166 0.45 12.20 7.04
CA LEU A 166 1.05 13.52 7.22
C LEU A 166 0.05 14.56 7.74
N ILE A 167 -1.20 14.54 7.27
CA ILE A 167 -2.27 15.39 7.80
C ILE A 167 -2.51 15.09 9.28
N THR A 168 -2.65 13.81 9.61
CA THR A 168 -2.87 13.37 11.00
C THR A 168 -1.74 13.81 11.91
N LEU A 169 -0.49 13.68 11.48
CA LEU A 169 0.69 14.14 12.20
C LEU A 169 0.70 15.69 12.37
N CYS A 170 0.31 16.43 11.33
CA CYS A 170 0.17 17.90 11.43
C CYS A 170 -0.82 18.30 12.51
N VAL A 171 -1.98 17.63 12.56
CA VAL A 171 -3.02 17.89 13.57
C VAL A 171 -2.52 17.47 14.96
N PHE A 172 -1.91 16.29 15.08
CA PHE A 172 -1.37 15.78 16.34
C PHE A 172 -0.31 16.71 16.94
N LEU A 173 0.67 17.15 16.15
CA LEU A 173 1.70 18.08 16.62
C LEU A 173 1.11 19.42 17.06
N LYS A 174 0.08 19.90 16.34
CA LYS A 174 -0.62 21.14 16.72
C LYS A 174 -1.34 20.99 18.06
N VAL A 175 -2.08 19.90 18.26
CA VAL A 175 -2.82 19.63 19.50
C VAL A 175 -1.86 19.45 20.68
N THR A 176 -0.68 18.87 20.47
CA THR A 176 0.36 18.72 21.51
C THR A 176 1.23 19.96 21.71
N GLY A 177 0.93 21.08 21.03
CA GLY A 177 1.67 22.35 21.17
C GLY A 177 3.05 22.35 20.51
N ARG A 178 3.36 21.36 19.68
CA ARG A 178 4.65 21.27 18.97
C ARG A 178 4.58 21.94 17.59
N SER A 179 5.74 22.40 17.09
CA SER A 179 5.84 23.00 15.75
C SER A 179 5.61 21.94 14.67
N ASN A 180 4.65 22.21 13.76
CA ASN A 180 4.31 21.32 12.64
C ASN A 180 4.69 21.90 11.26
N LYS A 181 5.37 23.06 11.22
CA LYS A 181 5.70 23.76 9.96
C LYS A 181 6.49 22.91 8.98
N MET A 182 7.35 22.02 9.50
CA MET A 182 8.21 21.15 8.69
C MET A 182 7.44 20.08 7.90
N LEU A 183 6.20 19.75 8.33
CA LEU A 183 5.39 18.73 7.66
C LEU A 183 4.57 19.27 6.47
N PHE A 184 4.38 20.60 6.37
CA PHE A 184 3.58 21.18 5.29
C PHE A 184 4.17 21.00 3.89
N PRO A 185 5.47 21.26 3.64
CA PRO A 185 6.04 21.06 2.32
C PRO A 185 5.87 19.64 1.79
N PRO A 186 6.27 18.57 2.52
CA PRO A 186 6.05 17.19 2.05
C PRO A 186 4.56 16.85 1.91
N LEU A 187 3.69 17.37 2.77
CA LEU A 187 2.25 17.16 2.67
C LEU A 187 1.69 17.70 1.37
N VAL A 188 2.00 18.95 1.01
CA VAL A 188 1.51 19.57 -0.24
C VAL A 188 2.03 18.81 -1.45
N ILE A 189 3.32 18.46 -1.48
CA ILE A 189 3.92 17.68 -2.56
C ILE A 189 3.21 16.34 -2.70
N MET A 190 3.02 15.60 -1.60
CA MET A 190 2.35 14.30 -1.61
C MET A 190 0.91 14.39 -2.08
N LEU A 191 0.16 15.40 -1.67
CA LEU A 191 -1.22 15.60 -2.15
C LEU A 191 -1.24 15.87 -3.66
N CYS A 192 -0.41 16.77 -4.17
CA CYS A 192 -0.33 17.07 -5.59
C CYS A 192 0.04 15.83 -6.41
N VAL A 193 1.06 15.10 -6.00
CA VAL A 193 1.51 13.88 -6.69
C VAL A 193 0.41 12.81 -6.66
N THR A 194 -0.22 12.59 -5.51
CA THR A 194 -1.24 11.56 -5.35
C THR A 194 -2.48 11.84 -6.20
N PHE A 195 -3.02 13.06 -6.15
CA PHE A 195 -4.19 13.39 -6.95
C PHE A 195 -3.89 13.37 -8.45
N THR A 196 -2.72 13.84 -8.86
CA THR A 196 -2.28 13.75 -10.26
C THR A 196 -2.18 12.29 -10.70
N ALA A 197 -1.57 11.43 -9.91
CA ALA A 197 -1.44 9.99 -10.21
C ALA A 197 -2.82 9.31 -10.30
N LEU A 198 -3.75 9.62 -9.39
CA LEU A 198 -5.10 9.06 -9.41
C LEU A 198 -5.89 9.52 -10.64
N VAL A 199 -5.80 10.79 -11.02
CA VAL A 199 -6.45 11.32 -12.23
C VAL A 199 -5.86 10.70 -13.51
N GLN A 200 -4.53 10.62 -13.61
CA GLN A 200 -3.89 9.94 -14.74
C GLN A 200 -4.29 8.46 -14.83
N ARG A 201 -4.41 7.78 -13.69
CA ARG A 201 -4.84 6.40 -13.65
C ARG A 201 -6.31 6.26 -14.09
N LEU A 202 -7.17 7.16 -13.64
CA LEU A 202 -8.58 7.21 -14.08
C LEU A 202 -8.67 7.36 -15.60
N MET A 203 -7.94 8.29 -16.17
CA MET A 203 -7.91 8.51 -17.62
C MET A 203 -7.40 7.28 -18.38
N ALA A 204 -6.34 6.63 -17.88
CA ALA A 204 -5.81 5.41 -18.49
C ALA A 204 -6.83 4.25 -18.44
N MET A 205 -7.57 4.09 -17.35
CA MET A 205 -8.62 3.05 -17.24
C MET A 205 -9.79 3.32 -18.18
N VAL A 206 -10.25 4.57 -18.27
CA VAL A 206 -11.30 4.97 -19.23
C VAL A 206 -10.87 4.70 -20.66
N SER A 207 -9.65 5.10 -21.01
CA SER A 207 -9.07 4.84 -22.34
C SER A 207 -8.95 3.34 -22.62
N ALA A 208 -8.51 2.53 -21.65
CA ALA A 208 -8.41 1.09 -21.80
C ALA A 208 -9.80 0.42 -22.03
N ILE A 209 -10.84 0.89 -21.34
CA ILE A 209 -12.21 0.40 -21.54
C ILE A 209 -12.74 0.81 -22.92
N GLN A 210 -12.53 2.04 -23.34
CA GLN A 210 -12.94 2.53 -24.66
C GLN A 210 -12.25 1.76 -25.78
N ASN A 211 -10.95 1.55 -25.68
CA ASN A 211 -10.16 0.81 -26.67
C ASN A 211 -10.54 -0.69 -26.68
N ALA A 212 -10.82 -1.30 -25.53
CA ALA A 212 -11.30 -2.68 -25.46
C ALA A 212 -12.66 -2.86 -26.17
N ALA A 213 -13.50 -1.82 -26.18
CA ALA A 213 -14.76 -1.82 -26.91
C ALA A 213 -14.58 -1.76 -28.45
N ALA A 214 -13.43 -1.28 -28.92
CA ALA A 214 -13.15 -1.11 -30.35
C ALA A 214 -12.32 -2.25 -30.97
N VAL A 215 -11.68 -3.12 -30.14
CA VAL A 215 -10.77 -4.17 -30.62
C VAL A 215 -11.50 -5.52 -30.69
N THR A 216 -11.52 -6.13 -31.88
CA THR A 216 -11.90 -7.54 -32.09
C THR A 216 -10.77 -8.42 -31.55
N ILE A 217 -10.97 -9.08 -30.42
CA ILE A 217 -9.98 -9.92 -29.75
C ILE A 217 -9.86 -11.25 -30.52
N PRO A 218 -8.65 -11.69 -30.92
CA PRO A 218 -8.44 -13.01 -31.50
C PRO A 218 -8.86 -14.11 -30.53
N ALA A 219 -9.47 -15.16 -31.06
CA ALA A 219 -9.94 -16.30 -30.26
C ALA A 219 -8.77 -16.97 -29.50
N GLY A 220 -8.75 -16.86 -28.18
CA GLY A 220 -7.74 -17.48 -27.32
C GLY A 220 -7.11 -16.53 -26.28
N GLU A 221 -7.25 -15.21 -26.40
CA GLU A 221 -6.77 -14.24 -25.42
C GLU A 221 -7.93 -13.61 -24.64
N THR A 222 -7.63 -13.13 -23.45
CA THR A 222 -8.53 -12.59 -22.41
C THR A 222 -9.90 -12.11 -22.91
N THR A 223 -10.93 -12.84 -22.53
CA THR A 223 -12.32 -12.50 -22.88
C THR A 223 -12.66 -11.05 -22.51
N TRP A 224 -13.41 -10.38 -23.37
CA TRP A 224 -13.99 -9.03 -23.18
C TRP A 224 -14.44 -8.77 -21.74
N GLY A 225 -15.09 -9.76 -21.13
CA GLY A 225 -15.52 -9.71 -19.75
C GLY A 225 -14.40 -9.55 -18.74
N ALA A 226 -13.26 -10.20 -18.96
CA ALA A 226 -12.12 -10.10 -18.02
C ALA A 226 -11.48 -8.71 -18.04
N VAL A 227 -11.31 -8.11 -19.22
CA VAL A 227 -10.79 -6.75 -19.38
C VAL A 227 -11.74 -5.73 -18.79
N PHE A 228 -13.05 -5.89 -19.05
CA PHE A 228 -14.07 -4.97 -18.54
C PHE A 228 -14.25 -5.09 -17.03
N ILE A 229 -14.23 -6.29 -16.47
CA ILE A 229 -14.31 -6.51 -15.02
C ILE A 229 -13.07 -5.98 -14.32
N ALA A 230 -11.87 -6.28 -14.83
CA ALA A 230 -10.63 -5.84 -14.22
C ALA A 230 -10.49 -4.30 -14.22
N ASN A 231 -10.71 -3.65 -15.36
CA ASN A 231 -10.59 -2.19 -15.46
C ASN A 231 -11.79 -1.47 -14.83
N GLY A 232 -12.99 -2.00 -14.93
CA GLY A 232 -14.19 -1.44 -14.31
C GLY A 232 -14.12 -1.45 -12.77
N LEU A 233 -13.67 -2.56 -12.17
CA LEU A 233 -13.47 -2.64 -10.73
C LEU A 233 -12.40 -1.64 -10.27
N GLN A 234 -11.29 -1.54 -10.98
CA GLN A 234 -10.24 -0.58 -10.68
C GLN A 234 -10.73 0.87 -10.82
N LEU A 235 -11.57 1.17 -11.81
CA LEU A 235 -12.18 2.48 -12.01
C LEU A 235 -13.03 2.87 -10.81
N ILE A 236 -13.90 1.98 -10.35
CA ILE A 236 -14.75 2.20 -9.17
C ILE A 236 -13.88 2.50 -7.94
N ILE A 237 -12.87 1.67 -7.70
CA ILE A 237 -11.96 1.86 -6.56
C ILE A 237 -11.20 3.18 -6.68
N ALA A 238 -10.71 3.55 -7.85
CA ALA A 238 -10.00 4.82 -8.07
C ALA A 238 -10.90 6.03 -7.77
N VAL A 239 -12.16 6.01 -8.24
CA VAL A 239 -13.13 7.08 -7.95
C VAL A 239 -13.42 7.15 -6.45
N LEU A 240 -13.64 6.01 -5.79
CA LEU A 240 -13.85 5.97 -4.34
C LEU A 240 -12.65 6.52 -3.57
N LEU A 241 -11.42 6.21 -3.98
CA LEU A 241 -10.19 6.75 -3.37
C LEU A 241 -10.09 8.26 -3.55
N ILE A 242 -10.45 8.81 -4.72
CA ILE A 242 -10.45 10.26 -4.96
C ILE A 242 -11.47 10.95 -4.06
N VAL A 243 -12.70 10.43 -4.00
CA VAL A 243 -13.77 11.00 -3.18
C VAL A 243 -13.42 10.93 -1.69
N LEU A 244 -12.94 9.77 -1.23
CA LEU A 244 -12.53 9.57 0.15
C LEU A 244 -11.36 10.49 0.52
N GLY A 245 -10.33 10.54 -0.33
CA GLY A 245 -9.17 11.41 -0.12
C GLY A 245 -9.55 12.88 -0.05
N ALA A 246 -10.36 13.36 -1.00
CA ALA A 246 -10.84 14.75 -1.00
C ALA A 246 -11.67 15.06 0.25
N THR A 247 -12.57 14.16 0.65
CA THR A 247 -13.41 14.34 1.85
C THR A 247 -12.56 14.43 3.12
N ILE A 248 -11.58 13.56 3.28
CA ILE A 248 -10.70 13.57 4.45
C ILE A 248 -9.82 14.82 4.46
N VAL A 249 -9.26 15.23 3.32
CA VAL A 249 -8.47 16.46 3.21
C VAL A 249 -9.31 17.67 3.61
N VAL A 250 -10.52 17.81 3.07
CA VAL A 250 -11.41 18.95 3.38
C VAL A 250 -11.78 18.94 4.86
N ASN A 251 -12.17 17.81 5.44
CA ASN A 251 -12.54 17.72 6.85
C ASN A 251 -11.35 18.00 7.78
N SER A 252 -10.18 17.50 7.44
CA SER A 252 -8.96 17.75 8.22
C SER A 252 -8.53 19.22 8.17
N MET A 253 -8.64 19.86 7.00
CA MET A 253 -8.39 21.29 6.86
C MET A 253 -9.38 22.12 7.67
N ARG A 254 -10.67 21.77 7.65
CA ARG A 254 -11.68 22.42 8.50
C ARG A 254 -11.34 22.29 9.98
N SER A 255 -11.00 21.09 10.44
CA SER A 255 -10.61 20.84 11.83
C SER A 255 -9.33 21.59 12.21
N TYR A 256 -8.37 21.69 11.31
CA TYR A 256 -7.15 22.46 11.52
C TYR A 256 -7.42 23.95 11.68
N VAL A 257 -8.28 24.53 10.85
CA VAL A 257 -8.68 25.94 10.91
C VAL A 257 -9.49 26.22 12.19
N ALA A 258 -10.44 25.35 12.53
CA ALA A 258 -11.23 25.48 13.76
C ALA A 258 -10.36 25.44 15.04
N SER A 259 -9.36 24.53 15.06
CA SER A 259 -8.39 24.45 16.16
C SER A 259 -7.51 25.70 16.26
N LYS A 260 -7.23 26.38 15.14
CA LYS A 260 -6.51 27.64 15.14
C LYS A 260 -7.33 28.76 15.83
N HIS A 261 -8.61 28.85 15.48
CA HIS A 261 -9.51 29.87 16.03
C HIS A 261 -9.71 29.72 17.54
N ASN A 262 -9.84 28.50 18.05
CA ASN A 262 -9.96 28.20 19.48
C ASN A 262 -8.65 28.43 20.26
N SER A 263 -7.51 28.39 19.63
CA SER A 263 -6.21 28.69 20.25
C SER A 263 -5.99 30.21 20.38
N GLU A 264 -6.44 30.99 19.39
CA GLU A 264 -6.37 32.44 19.39
C GLU A 264 -7.42 33.10 20.35
N ALA A 265 -8.53 32.41 20.62
CA ALA A 265 -9.54 32.84 21.56
C ALA A 265 -9.20 32.61 23.05
N LYS A 266 -8.11 31.88 23.33
CA LYS A 266 -7.63 31.61 24.70
C LYS A 266 -6.40 32.44 25.11
N VAL A 267 -5.94 33.32 24.26
CA VAL A 267 -4.91 34.33 24.52
C VAL A 267 -5.60 35.71 24.68
#